data_473f411e893ca84084ccf62f39646f50
#
_entry.id   473f411e893ca84084ccf62f39646f50
#
_cell.length_a   1.000
_cell.length_b   1.000
_cell.length_c   1.000
_cell.angle_alpha   90.00
_cell.angle_beta   90.00
_cell.angle_gamma   90.00
#
_symmetry.space_group_name_H-M   'P 1'
#
loop_
_entity.id
_entity.type
_entity.pdbx_description
1 polymer ?
#
loop_
_entity_poly.entity_id
_entity_poly.type
_entity_poly.pdbx_seq_one_letter_code
_entity_poly.pdbx_strand_id
1 'polypeptide(L)'
;MAQPALDYFERRMIAIKAESPEGTDAAPSTSVNTFDLLNGTSFTEFDKVERPRDRAYFTGEAFIVANKRGGVEGDFELCPPVTPGDATSAGNAPCEVILFPSGMAVAKSSTNGTTIYSPISTAIPTITADAYHAGTLTEIIGARANISGLMMEVGGRFTGKVRIQGVHADVDEASLPTDGDYSTFLAPSVITYANSVMRAY
;
A
#
# COMPACT_ATOMS: atom_id res chain seq x y z
N MET A 1 29.88 -24.54 3.67
CA MET A 1 29.28 -23.19 3.60
C MET A 1 28.01 -23.33 2.78
N ALA A 2 26.85 -23.05 3.38
CA ALA A 2 25.60 -23.00 2.63
C ALA A 2 25.70 -21.77 1.69
N GLN A 3 25.43 -21.95 0.40
CA GLN A 3 25.27 -20.84 -0.51
C GLN A 3 24.12 -19.95 0.02
N PRO A 4 24.34 -18.62 0.15
CA PRO A 4 23.23 -17.74 0.46
C PRO A 4 22.16 -17.97 -0.62
N ALA A 5 20.93 -18.15 -0.19
CA ALA A 5 19.81 -18.25 -1.11
C ALA A 5 19.83 -16.98 -1.98
N LEU A 6 19.92 -17.17 -3.30
CA LEU A 6 19.78 -16.08 -4.24
C LEU A 6 18.36 -15.53 -4.06
N ASP A 7 18.26 -14.41 -3.36
CA ASP A 7 17.02 -13.66 -3.29
C ASP A 7 16.73 -13.15 -4.70
N TYR A 8 15.70 -13.71 -5.33
CA TYR A 8 15.30 -13.29 -6.64
C TYR A 8 14.76 -11.87 -6.54
N PHE A 9 15.32 -10.94 -7.29
CA PHE A 9 14.92 -9.53 -7.36
C PHE A 9 13.42 -9.32 -7.64
N GLU A 10 12.73 -10.33 -8.10
CA GLU A 10 11.30 -10.31 -8.41
C GLU A 10 10.40 -10.62 -7.21
N ARG A 11 10.95 -11.17 -6.12
CA ARG A 11 10.16 -11.48 -4.93
C ARG A 11 9.98 -10.25 -4.08
N ARG A 12 8.74 -9.83 -3.96
CA ARG A 12 8.32 -8.69 -3.15
C ARG A 12 7.10 -9.08 -2.34
N MET A 13 6.99 -8.51 -1.15
CA MET A 13 5.80 -8.62 -0.33
C MET A 13 5.59 -7.29 0.37
N ILE A 14 4.33 -6.93 0.55
CA ILE A 14 3.95 -5.78 1.35
C ILE A 14 2.92 -6.20 2.39
N ALA A 15 3.11 -5.76 3.63
CA ALA A 15 2.14 -5.89 4.69
C ALA A 15 1.66 -4.49 5.10
N ILE A 16 0.34 -4.30 5.20
CA ILE A 16 -0.26 -2.98 5.47
C ILE A 16 -1.26 -3.11 6.61
N LYS A 17 -1.17 -2.21 7.59
CA LYS A 17 -2.09 -2.18 8.72
C LYS A 17 -2.44 -0.75 9.11
N ALA A 18 -3.71 -0.53 9.47
CA ALA A 18 -4.17 0.77 9.97
C ALA A 18 -3.54 1.08 11.33
N GLU A 19 -3.15 2.33 11.52
CA GLU A 19 -2.56 2.84 12.76
C GLU A 19 -3.61 3.25 13.78
N SER A 20 -3.28 3.04 15.05
CA SER A 20 -4.05 3.56 16.17
C SER A 20 -3.13 3.67 17.40
N PRO A 21 -2.71 4.88 17.81
CA PRO A 21 -3.01 6.20 17.23
C PRO A 21 -2.22 6.47 15.92
N GLU A 22 -2.66 7.50 15.18
CA GLU A 22 -2.01 7.98 13.95
C GLU A 22 -0.52 8.28 14.17
N GLY A 23 0.33 7.86 13.23
CA GLY A 23 1.80 8.07 13.27
C GLY A 23 2.54 7.14 14.22
N THR A 24 1.89 6.10 14.72
CA THR A 24 2.52 5.06 15.56
C THR A 24 2.58 3.77 14.76
N ASP A 25 3.74 3.12 14.76
CA ASP A 25 3.89 1.83 14.11
C ASP A 25 2.81 0.84 14.56
N ALA A 26 2.06 0.34 13.59
CA ALA A 26 1.00 -0.64 13.81
C ALA A 26 1.51 -2.09 13.83
N ALA A 27 2.80 -2.31 13.57
CA ALA A 27 3.44 -3.62 13.45
C ALA A 27 2.63 -4.59 12.57
N PRO A 28 2.61 -4.39 11.25
CA PRO A 28 1.91 -5.29 10.34
C PRO A 28 2.45 -6.71 10.43
N SER A 29 1.56 -7.70 10.45
CA SER A 29 1.95 -9.11 10.40
C SER A 29 1.80 -9.64 8.98
N THR A 30 2.83 -10.28 8.48
CA THR A 30 2.84 -10.86 7.13
C THR A 30 1.84 -11.99 6.96
N SER A 31 1.50 -12.72 8.02
CA SER A 31 0.48 -13.78 7.98
C SER A 31 -0.96 -13.29 7.97
N VAL A 32 -1.22 -11.99 8.20
CA VAL A 32 -2.60 -11.46 8.33
C VAL A 32 -2.81 -10.19 7.51
N ASN A 33 -1.77 -9.37 7.37
CA ASN A 33 -1.86 -8.03 6.81
C ASN A 33 -1.22 -7.92 5.41
N THR A 34 -0.94 -9.04 4.77
CA THR A 34 -0.39 -9.07 3.40
C THR A 34 -1.34 -8.38 2.44
N PHE A 35 -0.78 -7.56 1.56
CA PHE A 35 -1.49 -6.91 0.48
C PHE A 35 -0.91 -7.34 -0.87
N ASP A 36 -1.78 -7.70 -1.81
CA ASP A 36 -1.37 -8.10 -3.17
C ASP A 36 -1.19 -6.86 -4.05
N LEU A 37 0.06 -6.48 -4.27
CA LEU A 37 0.44 -5.35 -5.09
C LEU A 37 1.17 -5.82 -6.33
N LEU A 38 0.62 -5.50 -7.49
CA LEU A 38 1.23 -5.82 -8.78
C LEU A 38 2.33 -4.80 -9.12
N ASN A 39 3.49 -5.28 -9.55
CA ASN A 39 4.62 -4.45 -9.93
C ASN A 39 5.06 -3.44 -8.84
N GLY A 40 4.89 -3.80 -7.58
CA GLY A 40 5.22 -2.93 -6.45
C GLY A 40 6.69 -2.51 -6.46
N THR A 41 6.94 -1.23 -6.20
CA THR A 41 8.28 -0.65 -6.07
C THR A 41 8.34 0.23 -4.84
N SER A 42 9.33 -0.01 -3.97
CA SER A 42 9.61 0.87 -2.84
C SER A 42 10.53 2.01 -3.28
N PHE A 43 10.33 3.18 -2.70
CA PHE A 43 11.18 4.35 -2.94
C PHE A 43 11.45 5.09 -1.63
N THR A 44 12.58 5.78 -1.60
CA THR A 44 12.95 6.67 -0.49
C THR A 44 13.30 8.04 -1.06
N GLU A 45 12.67 9.07 -0.54
CA GLU A 45 12.91 10.47 -0.91
C GLU A 45 13.43 11.23 0.32
N PHE A 46 14.34 12.17 0.11
CA PHE A 46 14.83 13.04 1.17
C PHE A 46 15.15 14.44 0.62
N ASP A 47 14.89 15.42 1.45
CA ASP A 47 15.25 16.80 1.16
C ASP A 47 16.71 17.05 1.56
N LYS A 48 17.47 17.73 0.70
CA LYS A 48 18.85 18.16 0.99
C LYS A 48 18.83 19.62 1.38
N VAL A 49 19.33 19.93 2.55
CA VAL A 49 19.59 21.30 2.98
C VAL A 49 21.08 21.58 2.80
N GLU A 50 21.40 22.42 1.83
CA GLU A 50 22.77 22.87 1.60
C GLU A 50 23.26 23.72 2.75
N ARG A 51 24.51 23.55 3.13
CA ARG A 51 25.17 24.34 4.15
C ARG A 51 26.41 25.01 3.56
N PRO A 52 26.28 26.13 2.83
CA PRO A 52 27.41 26.86 2.33
C PRO A 52 28.27 27.32 3.51
N ARG A 53 29.54 26.98 3.51
CA ARG A 53 30.52 27.40 4.53
C ARG A 53 31.80 27.85 3.87
N ASP A 54 32.19 29.06 4.19
CA ASP A 54 33.53 29.53 3.85
C ASP A 54 34.56 28.80 4.73
N ARG A 55 35.46 28.05 4.09
CA ARG A 55 36.53 27.32 4.75
C ARG A 55 37.87 27.66 4.07
N ALA A 56 38.92 27.60 4.85
CA ALA A 56 40.27 27.85 4.36
C ALA A 56 40.86 26.77 3.42
N TYR A 57 40.11 25.70 3.19
CA TYR A 57 40.48 24.57 2.33
C TYR A 57 39.30 24.10 1.49
N PHE A 58 39.58 23.58 0.30
CA PHE A 58 38.59 23.04 -0.60
C PHE A 58 38.03 21.74 -0.02
N THR A 59 36.81 21.79 0.50
CA THR A 59 36.02 20.60 0.85
C THR A 59 34.70 20.68 0.10
N GLY A 60 34.16 19.51 -0.27
CA GLY A 60 32.80 19.45 -0.78
C GLY A 60 31.81 20.07 0.21
N GLU A 61 30.80 20.74 -0.30
CA GLU A 61 29.75 21.32 0.53
C GLU A 61 29.04 20.19 1.31
N ALA A 62 28.92 20.38 2.62
CA ALA A 62 28.18 19.44 3.45
C ALA A 62 26.70 19.77 3.35
N PHE A 63 25.89 18.77 3.05
CA PHE A 63 24.44 18.87 3.13
C PHE A 63 23.91 18.13 4.37
N ILE A 64 22.74 18.56 4.82
CA ILE A 64 21.98 17.87 5.86
C ILE A 64 20.80 17.22 5.17
N VAL A 65 20.58 15.93 5.45
CA VAL A 65 19.39 15.24 5.04
C VAL A 65 18.24 15.66 5.97
N ALA A 66 17.17 16.17 5.39
CA ALA A 66 15.96 16.54 6.09
C ALA A 66 14.77 15.78 5.47
N ASN A 67 13.70 15.63 6.25
CA ASN A 67 12.42 15.08 5.79
C ASN A 67 12.57 13.77 4.97
N LYS A 68 13.10 12.73 5.60
CA LYS A 68 13.08 11.40 5.01
C LYS A 68 11.63 10.94 4.81
N ARG A 69 11.28 10.61 3.57
CA ARG A 69 9.99 10.03 3.21
C ARG A 69 10.24 8.69 2.54
N GLY A 70 9.41 7.73 2.89
CA GLY A 70 9.38 6.43 2.24
C GLY A 70 8.04 6.20 1.58
N GLY A 71 8.02 5.31 0.62
CA GLY A 71 6.77 4.95 -0.02
C GLY A 71 6.87 3.68 -0.85
N VAL A 72 5.70 3.21 -1.22
CA VAL A 72 5.51 2.09 -2.13
C VAL A 72 4.51 2.51 -3.19
N GLU A 73 4.79 2.19 -4.43
CA GLU A 73 3.88 2.39 -5.54
C GLU A 73 3.72 1.10 -6.34
N GLY A 74 2.55 0.92 -6.94
CA GLY A 74 2.26 -0.24 -7.76
C GLY A 74 0.83 -0.24 -8.26
N ASP A 75 0.49 -1.30 -8.95
CA ASP A 75 -0.87 -1.52 -9.43
C ASP A 75 -1.60 -2.46 -8.47
N PHE A 76 -2.90 -2.31 -8.32
CA PHE A 76 -3.73 -3.21 -7.54
C PHE A 76 -4.98 -3.62 -8.32
N GLU A 77 -5.53 -4.77 -7.96
CA GLU A 77 -6.81 -5.24 -8.49
C GLU A 77 -7.92 -5.00 -7.47
N LEU A 78 -9.07 -4.57 -7.95
CA LEU A 78 -10.26 -4.46 -7.11
C LEU A 78 -10.88 -5.83 -6.94
N CYS A 79 -10.53 -6.51 -5.85
CA CYS A 79 -11.06 -7.81 -5.50
C CYS A 79 -12.35 -7.69 -4.68
N PRO A 80 -13.34 -8.56 -4.91
CA PRO A 80 -14.54 -8.61 -4.09
C PRO A 80 -14.23 -9.13 -2.68
N PRO A 81 -15.02 -8.79 -1.67
CA PRO A 81 -14.90 -9.41 -0.36
C PRO A 81 -15.22 -10.91 -0.42
N VAL A 82 -14.57 -11.70 0.45
CA VAL A 82 -14.80 -13.15 0.54
C VAL A 82 -16.28 -13.48 0.84
N THR A 83 -16.92 -12.66 1.64
CA THR A 83 -18.36 -12.78 1.95
C THR A 83 -19.08 -11.50 1.53
N PRO A 84 -19.70 -11.48 0.35
CA PRO A 84 -20.43 -10.30 -0.12
C PRO A 84 -21.60 -9.95 0.81
N GLY A 85 -21.76 -8.65 1.10
CA GLY A 85 -22.91 -8.14 1.83
C GLY A 85 -22.86 -8.29 3.34
N ASP A 86 -21.79 -8.82 3.91
CA ASP A 86 -21.65 -8.83 5.37
C ASP A 86 -21.20 -7.44 5.86
N ALA A 87 -22.04 -6.83 6.70
CA ALA A 87 -21.72 -5.54 7.35
C ALA A 87 -20.70 -5.67 8.49
N THR A 88 -20.37 -6.90 8.87
CA THR A 88 -19.35 -7.18 9.88
C THR A 88 -17.94 -7.20 9.29
N SER A 89 -16.94 -7.17 10.14
CA SER A 89 -15.54 -7.11 9.74
C SER A 89 -15.06 -8.25 8.83
N ALA A 90 -15.78 -9.36 8.77
CA ALA A 90 -15.45 -10.51 7.93
C ALA A 90 -15.72 -10.30 6.43
N GLY A 91 -16.49 -9.26 6.06
CA GLY A 91 -16.85 -8.95 4.67
C GLY A 91 -16.07 -7.80 4.05
N ASN A 92 -14.92 -7.42 4.60
CA ASN A 92 -14.13 -6.34 4.05
C ASN A 92 -13.45 -6.75 2.75
N ALA A 93 -13.54 -5.89 1.72
CA ALA A 93 -12.74 -6.10 0.53
C ALA A 93 -11.25 -5.88 0.87
N PRO A 94 -10.33 -6.71 0.35
CA PRO A 94 -8.90 -6.56 0.66
C PRO A 94 -8.34 -5.18 0.36
N CYS A 95 -8.88 -4.51 -0.67
CA CYS A 95 -8.46 -3.16 -1.07
C CYS A 95 -8.92 -2.04 -0.10
N GLU A 96 -9.78 -2.31 0.88
CA GLU A 96 -10.22 -1.30 1.86
C GLU A 96 -9.04 -0.74 2.66
N VAL A 97 -7.99 -1.54 2.89
CA VAL A 97 -6.78 -1.09 3.60
C VAL A 97 -6.05 0.05 2.90
N ILE A 98 -6.18 0.18 1.57
CA ILE A 98 -5.62 1.30 0.79
C ILE A 98 -6.68 2.36 0.45
N LEU A 99 -7.97 1.99 0.38
CA LEU A 99 -9.05 2.94 0.10
C LEU A 99 -9.28 3.91 1.26
N PHE A 100 -9.25 3.43 2.51
CA PHE A 100 -9.46 4.30 3.67
C PHE A 100 -8.37 5.37 3.81
N PRO A 101 -7.07 5.05 3.77
CA PRO A 101 -6.03 6.07 3.84
C PRO A 101 -5.95 6.95 2.58
N SER A 102 -6.66 6.60 1.50
CA SER A 102 -6.83 7.48 0.32
C SER A 102 -7.97 8.49 0.45
N GLY A 103 -8.67 8.50 1.58
CA GLY A 103 -9.78 9.42 1.84
C GLY A 103 -11.14 8.89 1.40
N MET A 104 -11.36 7.58 1.46
CA MET A 104 -12.64 6.96 1.21
C MET A 104 -13.26 6.44 2.52
N ALA A 105 -14.55 6.69 2.74
CA ALA A 105 -15.34 6.01 3.74
C ALA A 105 -16.20 4.92 3.09
N VAL A 106 -16.51 3.89 3.85
CA VAL A 106 -17.33 2.78 3.38
C VAL A 106 -18.69 2.75 4.06
N ALA A 107 -19.74 2.53 3.29
CA ALA A 107 -21.06 2.19 3.78
C ALA A 107 -21.47 0.83 3.20
N LYS A 108 -21.75 -0.13 4.07
CA LYS A 108 -22.14 -1.50 3.70
C LYS A 108 -23.59 -1.74 3.99
N SER A 109 -24.29 -2.37 3.05
CA SER A 109 -25.68 -2.79 3.22
C SER A 109 -25.78 -4.31 3.07
N SER A 110 -26.01 -4.99 4.19
CA SER A 110 -26.24 -6.44 4.19
C SER A 110 -27.54 -6.84 3.48
N THR A 111 -28.55 -5.96 3.51
CA THR A 111 -29.85 -6.21 2.86
C THR A 111 -29.75 -6.26 1.35
N ASN A 112 -28.91 -5.39 0.76
CA ASN A 112 -28.80 -5.28 -0.69
C ASN A 112 -27.51 -5.88 -1.25
N GLY A 113 -26.63 -6.38 -0.39
CA GLY A 113 -25.31 -6.89 -0.79
C GLY A 113 -24.43 -5.82 -1.46
N THR A 114 -24.61 -4.53 -1.10
CA THR A 114 -23.90 -3.41 -1.73
C THR A 114 -22.89 -2.79 -0.78
N THR A 115 -21.74 -2.42 -1.32
CA THR A 115 -20.72 -1.63 -0.64
C THR A 115 -20.53 -0.32 -1.41
N ILE A 116 -20.65 0.80 -0.71
CA ILE A 116 -20.53 2.14 -1.29
C ILE A 116 -19.32 2.80 -0.68
N TYR A 117 -18.38 3.25 -1.52
CA TYR A 117 -17.24 4.05 -1.14
C TYR A 117 -17.53 5.52 -1.47
N SER A 118 -17.39 6.40 -0.48
CA SER A 118 -17.63 7.83 -0.63
C SER A 118 -16.39 8.62 -0.22
N PRO A 119 -16.00 9.67 -0.94
CA PRO A 119 -14.85 10.48 -0.56
C PRO A 119 -15.14 11.24 0.74
N ILE A 120 -14.12 11.33 1.59
CA ILE A 120 -14.13 12.10 2.84
C ILE A 120 -12.94 13.06 2.89
N SER A 121 -13.08 14.16 3.61
CA SER A 121 -12.01 15.16 3.79
C SER A 121 -11.52 15.28 5.23
N THR A 122 -12.12 14.53 6.15
CA THR A 122 -11.77 14.56 7.59
C THR A 122 -11.64 13.14 8.11
N ALA A 123 -10.87 12.98 9.20
CA ALA A 123 -10.64 11.69 9.85
C ALA A 123 -10.14 10.59 8.88
N ILE A 124 -9.24 10.97 7.96
CA ILE A 124 -8.59 10.02 7.06
C ILE A 124 -7.55 9.24 7.86
N PRO A 125 -7.67 7.91 8.02
CA PRO A 125 -6.73 7.13 8.80
C PRO A 125 -5.35 7.08 8.14
N THR A 126 -4.33 6.84 8.95
CA THR A 126 -2.99 6.51 8.49
C THR A 126 -2.72 5.01 8.60
N ILE A 127 -1.71 4.55 7.90
CA ILE A 127 -1.30 3.16 7.85
C ILE A 127 0.20 3.04 8.07
N THR A 128 0.62 1.92 8.63
CA THR A 128 2.01 1.42 8.54
C THR A 128 2.10 0.45 7.38
N ALA A 129 3.14 0.58 6.57
CA ALA A 129 3.41 -0.30 5.45
C ALA A 129 4.84 -0.84 5.52
N ASP A 130 4.96 -2.16 5.55
CA ASP A 130 6.21 -2.91 5.56
C ASP A 130 6.44 -3.50 4.17
N ALA A 131 7.43 -2.97 3.47
CA ALA A 131 7.77 -3.44 2.14
C ALA A 131 9.04 -4.29 2.16
N TYR A 132 8.89 -5.56 1.85
CA TYR A 132 9.98 -6.54 1.72
C TYR A 132 10.41 -6.63 0.26
N HIS A 133 11.66 -6.39 -0.01
CA HIS A 133 12.22 -6.49 -1.34
C HIS A 133 13.71 -6.87 -1.29
N ALA A 134 14.07 -7.96 -1.97
CA ALA A 134 15.47 -8.37 -2.19
C ALA A 134 16.34 -8.39 -0.90
N GLY A 135 15.80 -8.94 0.20
CA GLY A 135 16.53 -9.04 1.47
C GLY A 135 16.51 -7.78 2.33
N THR A 136 15.70 -6.79 1.99
CA THR A 136 15.50 -5.57 2.77
C THR A 136 14.05 -5.39 3.17
N LEU A 137 13.84 -4.89 4.39
CA LEU A 137 12.58 -4.38 4.87
C LEU A 137 12.64 -2.85 4.86
N THR A 138 11.69 -2.23 4.21
CA THR A 138 11.47 -0.78 4.30
C THR A 138 10.20 -0.52 5.09
N GLU A 139 10.33 0.08 6.26
CA GLU A 139 9.23 0.43 7.14
C GLU A 139 8.78 1.87 6.90
N ILE A 140 7.47 2.07 6.73
CA ILE A 140 6.86 3.35 6.42
C ILE A 140 5.71 3.60 7.40
N ILE A 141 5.82 4.64 8.22
CA ILE A 141 4.86 4.98 9.27
C ILE A 141 4.12 6.26 8.91
N GLY A 142 2.91 6.42 9.43
CA GLY A 142 2.07 7.60 9.18
C GLY A 142 1.70 7.76 7.72
N ALA A 143 1.67 6.65 6.98
CA ALA A 143 1.47 6.68 5.55
C ALA A 143 0.02 6.93 5.16
N ARG A 144 -0.14 7.60 4.02
CA ARG A 144 -1.41 7.76 3.32
C ARG A 144 -1.30 7.23 1.90
N ALA A 145 -2.41 6.79 1.37
CA ALA A 145 -2.48 6.28 0.02
C ALA A 145 -3.05 7.34 -0.93
N ASN A 146 -2.54 7.37 -2.15
CA ASN A 146 -3.13 8.12 -3.25
C ASN A 146 -3.44 7.13 -4.37
N ILE A 147 -4.71 7.07 -4.76
CA ILE A 147 -5.18 6.18 -5.81
C ILE A 147 -5.39 7.00 -7.08
N SER A 148 -4.82 6.51 -8.18
CA SER A 148 -4.92 7.14 -9.49
C SER A 148 -5.14 6.09 -10.56
N GLY A 149 -5.57 6.52 -11.75
CA GLY A 149 -5.60 5.66 -12.92
C GLY A 149 -6.49 4.43 -12.77
N LEU A 150 -7.67 4.57 -12.16
CA LEU A 150 -8.64 3.48 -12.14
C LEU A 150 -9.03 3.13 -13.58
N MET A 151 -8.79 1.89 -13.98
CA MET A 151 -9.05 1.38 -15.32
C MET A 151 -10.05 0.23 -15.27
N MET A 152 -11.07 0.35 -16.10
CA MET A 152 -12.08 -0.67 -16.29
C MET A 152 -12.26 -0.90 -17.78
N GLU A 153 -11.89 -2.07 -18.25
CA GLU A 153 -11.96 -2.45 -19.68
C GLU A 153 -12.82 -3.71 -19.82
N VAL A 154 -13.64 -3.74 -20.85
CA VAL A 154 -14.44 -4.92 -21.19
C VAL A 154 -13.51 -6.05 -21.64
N GLY A 155 -13.64 -7.22 -21.03
CA GLY A 155 -12.72 -8.33 -21.22
C GLY A 155 -11.49 -8.29 -20.32
N GLY A 156 -11.31 -7.20 -19.57
CA GLY A 156 -10.22 -6.99 -18.61
C GLY A 156 -10.66 -7.10 -17.15
N ARG A 157 -9.73 -6.76 -16.28
CA ARG A 157 -9.94 -6.66 -14.82
C ARG A 157 -10.06 -5.19 -14.42
N PHE A 158 -10.73 -4.93 -13.30
CA PHE A 158 -10.73 -3.59 -12.73
C PHE A 158 -9.42 -3.38 -11.95
N THR A 159 -8.58 -2.52 -12.43
CA THR A 159 -7.27 -2.22 -11.85
C THR A 159 -7.12 -0.75 -11.50
N GLY A 160 -6.22 -0.43 -10.61
CA GLY A 160 -5.88 0.92 -10.25
C GLY A 160 -4.41 1.03 -9.88
N LYS A 161 -3.91 2.26 -9.86
CA LYS A 161 -2.57 2.56 -9.36
C LYS A 161 -2.68 3.14 -7.97
N VAL A 162 -1.80 2.69 -7.07
CA VAL A 162 -1.69 3.22 -5.72
C VAL A 162 -0.26 3.68 -5.46
N ARG A 163 -0.15 4.83 -4.80
CA ARG A 163 1.09 5.30 -4.21
C ARG A 163 0.85 5.53 -2.73
N ILE A 164 1.52 4.76 -1.90
CA ILE A 164 1.53 4.88 -0.45
C ILE A 164 2.77 5.68 -0.08
N GLN A 165 2.62 6.73 0.71
CA GLN A 165 3.73 7.59 1.12
C GLN A 165 3.57 8.01 2.57
N GLY A 166 4.65 7.90 3.33
CA GLY A 166 4.71 8.27 4.76
C GLY A 166 6.10 8.68 5.19
N VAL A 167 6.31 8.70 6.49
CA VAL A 167 7.62 8.89 7.07
C VAL A 167 8.41 7.58 6.95
N HIS A 168 9.59 7.66 6.40
CA HIS A 168 10.50 6.51 6.35
C HIS A 168 11.07 6.29 7.75
N ALA A 169 10.68 5.17 8.38
CA ALA A 169 11.14 4.86 9.73
C ALA A 169 12.53 4.22 9.70
N ASP A 170 12.67 3.09 9.03
CA ASP A 170 13.94 2.39 8.96
C ASP A 170 14.08 1.53 7.69
N VAL A 171 15.30 1.07 7.43
CA VAL A 171 15.60 0.04 6.44
C VAL A 171 16.45 -1.02 7.13
N ASP A 172 15.89 -2.19 7.29
CA ASP A 172 16.55 -3.32 7.91
C ASP A 172 16.87 -4.42 6.91
N GLU A 173 17.91 -5.22 7.22
CA GLU A 173 18.13 -6.48 6.53
C GLU A 173 17.09 -7.50 7.02
N ALA A 174 16.18 -7.89 6.17
CA ALA A 174 15.16 -8.87 6.48
C ALA A 174 14.99 -9.87 5.33
N SER A 175 14.99 -11.17 5.66
CA SER A 175 14.61 -12.17 4.67
C SER A 175 13.15 -12.03 4.29
N LEU A 176 12.84 -12.33 3.02
CA LEU A 176 11.46 -12.32 2.56
C LEU A 176 10.63 -13.32 3.37
N PRO A 177 9.55 -12.90 4.04
CA PRO A 177 8.65 -13.78 4.74
C PRO A 177 8.04 -14.84 3.81
N THR A 178 7.78 -16.03 4.35
CA THR A 178 7.19 -17.14 3.60
C THR A 178 5.76 -17.46 4.01
N ASP A 179 5.25 -16.69 4.96
CA ASP A 179 3.94 -16.87 5.60
C ASP A 179 2.86 -15.91 5.11
N GLY A 180 3.08 -15.22 4.00
CA GLY A 180 2.12 -14.29 3.42
C GLY A 180 0.78 -14.96 3.08
N ASP A 181 -0.31 -14.43 3.64
CA ASP A 181 -1.66 -14.93 3.39
C ASP A 181 -2.39 -14.06 2.35
N TYR A 182 -2.59 -14.62 1.18
CA TYR A 182 -3.34 -14.00 0.06
C TYR A 182 -4.73 -14.61 -0.12
N SER A 183 -5.20 -15.42 0.82
CA SER A 183 -6.47 -16.15 0.70
C SER A 183 -7.71 -15.23 0.58
N THR A 184 -7.58 -13.99 1.04
CA THR A 184 -8.62 -12.97 0.92
C THR A 184 -8.67 -12.28 -0.44
N PHE A 185 -7.62 -12.43 -1.26
CA PHE A 185 -7.56 -11.85 -2.61
C PHE A 185 -8.18 -12.81 -3.62
N LEU A 186 -9.51 -12.81 -3.68
CA LEU A 186 -10.23 -13.61 -4.65
C LEU A 186 -10.02 -13.07 -6.06
N ALA A 187 -9.91 -13.97 -7.02
CA ALA A 187 -9.79 -13.58 -8.43
C ALA A 187 -10.98 -12.70 -8.83
N PRO A 188 -10.76 -11.48 -9.33
CA PRO A 188 -11.83 -10.60 -9.76
C PRO A 188 -12.54 -11.19 -11.00
N SER A 189 -13.84 -10.98 -11.07
CA SER A 189 -14.59 -11.35 -12.27
C SER A 189 -14.20 -10.47 -13.44
N VAL A 190 -14.01 -11.07 -14.61
CA VAL A 190 -13.78 -10.32 -15.83
C VAL A 190 -15.01 -9.45 -16.14
N ILE A 191 -14.76 -8.20 -16.50
CA ILE A 191 -15.80 -7.23 -16.85
C ILE A 191 -16.38 -7.60 -18.22
N THR A 192 -17.70 -7.85 -18.25
CA THR A 192 -18.43 -8.14 -19.49
C THR A 192 -19.60 -7.18 -19.64
N TYR A 193 -20.13 -7.03 -20.83
CA TYR A 193 -21.35 -6.24 -21.07
C TYR A 193 -22.56 -6.75 -20.26
N ALA A 194 -22.56 -8.04 -19.89
CA ALA A 194 -23.66 -8.64 -19.16
C ALA A 194 -23.61 -8.34 -17.65
N ASN A 195 -22.41 -8.13 -17.08
CA ASN A 195 -22.24 -7.95 -15.63
C ASN A 195 -21.79 -6.53 -15.23
N SER A 196 -21.74 -5.60 -16.19
CA SER A 196 -21.37 -4.21 -15.90
C SER A 196 -22.40 -3.22 -16.45
N VAL A 197 -22.79 -2.27 -15.61
CA VAL A 197 -23.65 -1.14 -16.00
C VAL A 197 -22.93 0.14 -15.63
N MET A 198 -22.52 0.89 -16.64
CA MET A 198 -21.97 2.23 -16.44
C MET A 198 -23.11 3.25 -16.52
N ARG A 199 -23.29 4.03 -15.47
CA ARG A 199 -24.24 5.17 -15.43
C ARG A 199 -23.44 6.46 -15.27
N ALA A 200 -23.54 7.35 -16.24
CA ALA A 200 -23.10 8.74 -16.10
C ALA A 200 -24.27 9.57 -15.56
N TYR A 201 -24.02 10.39 -14.54
CA TYR A 201 -24.98 11.33 -13.96
C TYR A 201 -24.50 12.75 -14.25
#